data_a48a9b2510aea157accef47a6fdb2cb5
#
_entry.id   a48a9b2510aea157accef47a6fdb2cb5
#
_cell.length_a   1.000
_cell.length_b   1.000
_cell.length_c   1.000
_cell.angle_alpha   90.00
_cell.angle_beta   90.00
_cell.angle_gamma   90.00
#
_symmetry.space_group_name_H-M   'P 1'
#
loop_
_entity.id
_entity.type
_entity.pdbx_description
1 polymer ?
#
loop_
_entity_poly.entity_id
_entity_poly.type
_entity_poly.pdbx_seq_one_letter_code
_entity_poly.pdbx_strand_id
1 'polypeptide(L)'
;PIFWLPYLSQSMGSELGYQFTPGSRSNWGAFLLNKYGIMLGGKENPISGRKEDQWLLSEWLFDIRSKRGIGVGVDFTDQRLDSNRNLGWLKTYYATDIDPTISRTSLPREQIDSNRYKLELKYRFDWHNSPSTTTIADANLTYLSDRHYLEDFEPRNYTLNPQPDNIIGIQQRSDRYQLGAFTRLQLNDFYEADTRLPEIYLDHAKRPIFNSSILHEGSSSIGYYKEELGSSDPVRLRSEAENAAT
;
A
#
# COMPACT_ATOMS: atom_id res chain seq x y z
N PRO A 1 -24.22 29.79 25.70
CA PRO A 1 -23.80 28.80 24.73
C PRO A 1 -22.30 28.55 24.92
N ILE A 2 -21.94 27.31 25.25
CA ILE A 2 -20.57 26.95 25.61
C ILE A 2 -19.73 26.61 24.35
N PHE A 3 -20.38 26.43 23.21
CA PHE A 3 -19.75 26.19 21.93
C PHE A 3 -20.44 26.97 20.82
N TRP A 4 -19.70 27.84 20.15
CA TRP A 4 -20.10 28.45 18.91
C TRP A 4 -19.24 27.93 17.78
N LEU A 5 -19.78 27.04 16.95
CA LEU A 5 -19.11 26.54 15.73
C LEU A 5 -19.68 27.32 14.54
N PRO A 6 -18.91 28.22 13.95
CA PRO A 6 -19.44 29.18 12.98
C PRO A 6 -19.93 28.55 11.67
N TYR A 7 -19.46 27.39 11.27
CA TYR A 7 -19.96 26.61 10.14
C TYR A 7 -19.43 25.19 10.19
N LEU A 8 -20.31 24.24 10.31
CA LEU A 8 -20.02 22.83 10.15
C LEU A 8 -20.94 22.28 9.08
N SER A 9 -20.50 22.30 7.82
CA SER A 9 -21.18 21.58 6.76
C SER A 9 -20.34 20.33 6.43
N GLN A 10 -20.83 19.19 6.83
CA GLN A 10 -20.28 17.91 6.41
C GLN A 10 -21.10 17.44 5.21
N SER A 11 -20.48 17.37 4.04
CA SER A 11 -21.06 16.69 2.88
C SER A 11 -20.99 15.19 3.11
N MET A 12 -22.13 14.55 3.34
CA MET A 12 -22.17 13.08 3.39
C MET A 12 -21.87 12.52 1.99
N GLY A 13 -20.74 11.83 1.88
CA GLY A 13 -20.30 11.18 0.64
C GLY A 13 -19.26 11.96 -0.19
N SER A 14 -18.79 13.13 0.26
CA SER A 14 -17.68 13.83 -0.36
C SER A 14 -16.39 13.60 0.43
N GLU A 15 -15.32 13.22 -0.26
CA GLU A 15 -13.98 13.13 0.31
C GLU A 15 -13.32 14.52 0.44
N LEU A 16 -13.97 15.56 -0.08
CA LEU A 16 -13.49 16.94 -0.04
C LEU A 16 -13.95 17.68 1.20
N GLY A 17 -13.10 18.60 1.63
CA GLY A 17 -13.36 19.44 2.80
C GLY A 17 -13.05 18.76 4.12
N TYR A 18 -13.58 19.33 5.19
CA TYR A 18 -13.28 18.87 6.54
C TYR A 18 -14.29 17.81 7.00
N GLN A 19 -13.76 16.72 7.48
CA GLN A 19 -14.51 15.61 8.07
C GLN A 19 -13.95 15.31 9.46
N PHE A 20 -14.84 15.00 10.40
CA PHE A 20 -14.43 14.54 11.72
C PHE A 20 -15.28 13.34 12.15
N THR A 21 -14.65 12.42 12.84
CA THR A 21 -15.29 11.19 13.32
C THR A 21 -14.98 11.02 14.80
N PRO A 22 -15.90 11.41 15.69
CA PRO A 22 -15.78 11.12 17.11
C PRO A 22 -16.17 9.68 17.39
N GLY A 23 -15.58 9.09 18.43
CA GLY A 23 -15.94 7.74 18.82
C GLY A 23 -15.21 7.26 20.07
N SER A 24 -15.42 5.97 20.39
CA SER A 24 -14.74 5.30 21.47
C SER A 24 -14.49 3.83 21.12
N ARG A 25 -13.29 3.33 21.42
CA ARG A 25 -12.89 1.92 21.28
C ARG A 25 -12.04 1.50 22.47
N SER A 26 -12.03 0.21 22.76
CA SER A 26 -11.29 -0.33 23.91
C SER A 26 -9.80 0.00 23.86
N ASN A 27 -9.17 -0.14 22.70
CA ASN A 27 -7.73 0.08 22.50
C ASN A 27 -7.34 1.53 22.16
N TRP A 28 -8.28 2.37 21.73
CA TRP A 28 -8.02 3.79 21.44
C TRP A 28 -8.49 4.73 22.56
N GLY A 29 -9.43 4.28 23.39
CA GLY A 29 -10.17 5.14 24.29
C GLY A 29 -11.18 6.01 23.53
N ALA A 30 -11.47 7.19 24.04
CA ALA A 30 -12.18 8.22 23.29
C ALA A 30 -11.25 8.75 22.19
N PHE A 31 -11.80 8.95 21.01
CA PHE A 31 -11.02 9.44 19.87
C PHE A 31 -11.77 10.47 19.03
N LEU A 32 -11.01 11.30 18.36
CA LEU A 32 -11.47 12.21 17.34
C LEU A 32 -10.53 12.07 16.13
N LEU A 33 -11.04 11.51 15.04
CA LEU A 33 -10.31 11.43 13.78
C LEU A 33 -10.73 12.61 12.92
N ASN A 34 -9.75 13.37 12.45
CA ASN A 34 -9.95 14.53 11.60
C ASN A 34 -9.28 14.31 10.27
N LYS A 35 -9.98 14.66 9.20
CA LYS A 35 -9.50 14.57 7.84
C LYS A 35 -9.90 15.81 7.06
N TYR A 36 -8.97 16.35 6.29
CA TYR A 36 -9.22 17.48 5.40
C TYR A 36 -8.79 17.13 3.99
N GLY A 37 -9.76 17.01 3.08
CA GLY A 37 -9.56 16.65 1.68
C GLY A 37 -9.49 17.85 0.75
N ILE A 38 -8.47 17.90 -0.10
CA ILE A 38 -8.26 18.93 -1.11
C ILE A 38 -7.90 18.26 -2.43
N MET A 39 -8.52 18.73 -3.52
CA MET A 39 -8.08 18.36 -4.86
C MET A 39 -6.91 19.22 -5.30
N LEU A 40 -5.87 18.56 -5.81
CA LEU A 40 -4.65 19.18 -6.33
C LEU A 40 -4.49 18.92 -7.84
N GLY A 41 -3.56 19.64 -8.45
CA GLY A 41 -3.31 19.56 -9.89
C GLY A 41 -4.30 20.40 -10.70
N GLY A 42 -4.44 20.06 -11.98
CA GLY A 42 -5.30 20.79 -12.90
C GLY A 42 -4.66 22.07 -13.46
N LYS A 43 -5.39 22.71 -14.35
CA LYS A 43 -5.00 23.99 -14.96
C LYS A 43 -5.96 25.07 -14.50
N GLU A 44 -5.44 26.27 -14.26
CA GLU A 44 -6.26 27.41 -13.96
C GLU A 44 -6.93 27.92 -15.25
N ASN A 45 -8.26 28.02 -15.21
CA ASN A 45 -9.01 28.62 -16.31
C ASN A 45 -8.81 30.14 -16.25
N PRO A 46 -8.23 30.76 -17.27
CA PRO A 46 -7.89 32.19 -17.25
C PRO A 46 -9.12 33.12 -17.23
N ILE A 47 -10.31 32.60 -17.53
CA ILE A 47 -11.56 33.37 -17.54
C ILE A 47 -12.25 33.30 -16.19
N SER A 48 -12.31 32.10 -15.57
CA SER A 48 -13.04 31.88 -14.33
C SER A 48 -12.17 31.95 -13.07
N GLY A 49 -10.83 31.89 -13.22
CA GLY A 49 -9.88 31.79 -12.10
C GLY A 49 -10.00 30.49 -11.32
N ARG A 50 -10.79 29.52 -11.81
CA ARG A 50 -10.97 28.23 -11.16
C ARG A 50 -10.03 27.20 -11.76
N LYS A 51 -9.54 26.28 -10.91
CA LYS A 51 -8.79 25.11 -11.37
C LYS A 51 -9.75 24.08 -11.93
N GLU A 52 -9.50 23.67 -13.15
CA GLU A 52 -10.21 22.62 -13.87
C GLU A 52 -9.30 21.39 -14.00
N ASP A 53 -9.88 20.21 -14.20
CA ASP A 53 -9.18 18.94 -14.37
C ASP A 53 -8.22 18.58 -13.20
N GLN A 54 -8.65 18.86 -11.97
CA GLN A 54 -7.93 18.43 -10.79
C GLN A 54 -8.00 16.90 -10.70
N TRP A 55 -6.84 16.28 -10.42
CA TRP A 55 -6.73 14.83 -10.51
C TRP A 55 -6.16 14.14 -9.28
N LEU A 56 -5.52 14.88 -8.38
CA LEU A 56 -4.90 14.32 -7.20
C LEU A 56 -5.68 14.74 -5.95
N LEU A 57 -6.34 13.77 -5.31
CA LEU A 57 -6.92 13.98 -3.99
C LEU A 57 -5.81 13.93 -2.94
N SER A 58 -5.72 14.96 -2.12
CA SER A 58 -4.84 15.06 -0.96
C SER A 58 -5.68 15.12 0.29
N GLU A 59 -5.51 14.16 1.20
CA GLU A 59 -6.22 14.06 2.46
C GLU A 59 -5.24 14.23 3.62
N TRP A 60 -5.45 15.25 4.43
CA TRP A 60 -4.62 15.59 5.59
C TRP A 60 -5.28 15.06 6.85
N LEU A 61 -4.56 14.25 7.59
CA LEU A 61 -5.04 13.54 8.77
C LEU A 61 -4.46 14.17 10.04
N PHE A 62 -5.33 14.39 11.02
CA PHE A 62 -4.94 14.80 12.36
C PHE A 62 -5.84 14.11 13.38
N ASP A 63 -5.33 13.13 14.07
CA ASP A 63 -6.08 12.24 14.93
C ASP A 63 -5.66 12.37 16.38
N ILE A 64 -6.63 12.34 17.26
CA ILE A 64 -6.42 12.30 18.71
C ILE A 64 -7.09 11.04 19.27
N ARG A 65 -6.33 10.26 20.04
CA ARG A 65 -6.81 9.05 20.72
C ARG A 65 -6.37 9.10 22.18
N SER A 66 -7.32 9.05 23.12
CA SER A 66 -7.00 9.26 24.54
C SER A 66 -6.06 8.20 25.13
N LYS A 67 -6.02 7.00 24.56
CA LYS A 67 -5.11 5.91 24.98
C LYS A 67 -3.89 5.73 24.07
N ARG A 68 -3.86 6.37 22.88
CA ARG A 68 -2.80 6.20 21.90
C ARG A 68 -2.06 7.49 21.56
N GLY A 69 -2.59 8.65 22.01
CA GLY A 69 -1.97 9.94 21.74
C GLY A 69 -2.41 10.57 20.42
N ILE A 70 -1.47 11.19 19.73
CA ILE A 70 -1.74 12.02 18.54
C ILE A 70 -1.13 11.35 17.32
N GLY A 71 -1.87 11.40 16.21
CA GLY A 71 -1.40 10.95 14.91
C GLY A 71 -1.62 12.00 13.83
N VAL A 72 -0.69 12.07 12.89
CA VAL A 72 -0.75 12.95 11.71
C VAL A 72 -0.40 12.16 10.47
N GLY A 73 -0.96 12.57 9.34
CA GLY A 73 -0.67 11.90 8.08
C GLY A 73 -1.09 12.70 6.87
N VAL A 74 -0.66 12.25 5.71
CA VAL A 74 -1.16 12.74 4.44
C VAL A 74 -1.29 11.57 3.48
N ASP A 75 -2.45 11.49 2.84
CA ASP A 75 -2.77 10.50 1.84
C ASP A 75 -2.97 11.21 0.49
N PHE A 76 -2.36 10.67 -0.56
CA PHE A 76 -2.55 11.10 -1.93
C PHE A 76 -3.18 9.97 -2.72
N THR A 77 -4.26 10.26 -3.44
CA THR A 77 -4.95 9.29 -4.29
C THR A 77 -5.15 9.91 -5.68
N ASP A 78 -4.73 9.18 -6.70
CA ASP A 78 -4.96 9.60 -8.09
C ASP A 78 -6.40 9.26 -8.49
N GLN A 79 -7.16 10.28 -8.84
CA GLN A 79 -8.56 10.15 -9.23
C GLN A 79 -8.78 10.18 -10.75
N ARG A 80 -7.70 10.10 -11.53
CA ARG A 80 -7.85 10.02 -12.98
C ARG A 80 -8.46 8.67 -13.35
N LEU A 81 -9.52 8.75 -14.12
CA LEU A 81 -10.16 7.58 -14.72
C LEU A 81 -9.41 7.10 -15.98
N ASP A 82 -8.45 7.87 -16.42
CA ASP A 82 -7.69 7.57 -17.62
C ASP A 82 -6.67 6.46 -17.34
N SER A 83 -6.80 5.39 -18.08
CA SER A 83 -6.28 4.06 -17.80
C SER A 83 -4.75 3.92 -17.81
N ASN A 84 -4.02 4.94 -18.26
CA ASN A 84 -2.61 4.77 -18.58
C ASN A 84 -1.64 5.13 -17.44
N ARG A 85 -2.11 5.80 -16.40
CA ARG A 85 -1.29 6.17 -15.25
C ARG A 85 -2.16 6.17 -14.02
N ASN A 86 -1.89 5.28 -13.13
CA ASN A 86 -2.66 5.18 -11.92
C ASN A 86 -1.72 5.10 -10.72
N LEU A 87 -1.50 6.26 -10.09
CA LEU A 87 -1.06 6.26 -8.72
C LEU A 87 -2.25 5.78 -7.90
N GLY A 88 -2.29 4.49 -7.54
CA GLY A 88 -3.34 4.00 -6.66
C GLY A 88 -3.43 4.87 -5.43
N TRP A 89 -2.33 4.94 -4.67
CA TRP A 89 -2.19 5.86 -3.55
C TRP A 89 -0.74 5.96 -3.06
N LEU A 90 -0.45 7.07 -2.39
CA LEU A 90 0.67 7.22 -1.46
C LEU A 90 0.08 7.65 -0.13
N LYS A 91 0.22 6.82 0.91
CA LYS A 91 -0.30 7.09 2.25
C LYS A 91 0.83 7.15 3.25
N THR A 92 0.80 8.17 4.08
CA THR A 92 1.76 8.34 5.15
C THR A 92 1.03 8.59 6.46
N TYR A 93 1.53 8.01 7.52
CA TYR A 93 0.98 8.26 8.84
C TYR A 93 2.07 8.13 9.89
N TYR A 94 2.06 9.04 10.84
CA TYR A 94 2.95 9.04 12.00
C TYR A 94 2.12 9.29 13.26
N ALA A 95 2.39 8.54 14.32
CA ALA A 95 1.72 8.69 15.59
C ALA A 95 2.73 8.61 16.75
N THR A 96 2.54 9.47 17.74
CA THR A 96 3.20 9.31 19.05
C THR A 96 2.24 8.54 19.95
N ASP A 97 2.52 7.25 20.13
CA ASP A 97 1.71 6.33 20.92
C ASP A 97 2.12 6.41 22.41
N ILE A 98 1.24 6.88 23.26
CA ILE A 98 1.51 7.07 24.68
C ILE A 98 1.49 5.78 25.49
N ASP A 99 0.85 4.73 24.96
CA ASP A 99 0.84 3.41 25.57
C ASP A 99 0.81 2.30 24.51
N PRO A 100 1.94 2.01 23.87
CA PRO A 100 2.05 0.99 22.84
C PRO A 100 1.83 -0.44 23.35
N THR A 101 1.82 -0.64 24.68
CA THR A 101 1.58 -1.97 25.30
C THR A 101 0.11 -2.38 25.27
N ILE A 102 -0.82 -1.44 25.08
CA ILE A 102 -2.25 -1.75 24.99
C ILE A 102 -2.52 -2.63 23.79
N SER A 103 -2.84 -3.88 24.05
CA SER A 103 -3.22 -4.86 23.04
C SER A 103 -4.75 -5.01 22.95
N ARG A 104 -5.23 -5.32 21.77
CA ARG A 104 -6.62 -5.71 21.56
C ARG A 104 -6.93 -7.09 22.18
N THR A 105 -5.94 -7.95 22.23
CA THR A 105 -6.08 -9.35 22.71
C THR A 105 -5.66 -9.54 24.16
N SER A 106 -5.20 -8.51 24.84
CA SER A 106 -4.65 -8.57 26.21
C SER A 106 -3.45 -9.52 26.36
N LEU A 107 -2.86 -9.96 25.27
CA LEU A 107 -1.64 -10.76 25.29
C LEU A 107 -0.42 -9.88 25.55
N PRO A 108 0.61 -10.41 26.24
CA PRO A 108 1.87 -9.70 26.39
C PRO A 108 2.46 -9.36 25.03
N ARG A 109 2.96 -8.14 24.88
CA ARG A 109 3.66 -7.67 23.68
C ARG A 109 5.12 -7.45 23.99
N GLU A 110 5.95 -7.61 22.99
CA GLU A 110 7.31 -7.08 22.99
C GLU A 110 7.31 -5.56 23.16
N GLN A 111 8.45 -5.03 23.53
CA GLN A 111 8.61 -3.58 23.68
C GLN A 111 8.49 -2.92 22.30
N ILE A 112 7.53 -2.03 22.14
CA ILE A 112 7.26 -1.27 20.92
C ILE A 112 7.65 0.20 21.19
N ASP A 113 8.29 0.85 20.21
CA ASP A 113 8.60 2.27 20.28
C ASP A 113 7.29 3.10 20.31
N SER A 114 7.34 4.23 21.00
CA SER A 114 6.23 5.19 21.02
C SER A 114 6.04 5.91 19.67
N ASN A 115 7.09 5.98 18.86
CA ASN A 115 7.05 6.58 17.53
C ASN A 115 6.62 5.55 16.49
N ARG A 116 5.38 5.64 16.08
CA ARG A 116 4.79 4.67 15.17
C ARG A 116 4.45 5.29 13.82
N TYR A 117 4.81 4.61 12.74
CA TYR A 117 4.64 5.17 11.40
C TYR A 117 4.31 4.12 10.36
N LYS A 118 3.68 4.61 9.29
CA LYS A 118 3.40 3.86 8.07
C LYS A 118 3.74 4.71 6.85
N LEU A 119 4.33 4.06 5.87
CA LEU A 119 4.45 4.53 4.48
C LEU A 119 3.90 3.45 3.57
N GLU A 120 2.90 3.77 2.76
CA GLU A 120 2.28 2.85 1.82
C GLU A 120 2.20 3.49 0.44
N LEU A 121 2.74 2.80 -0.56
CA LEU A 121 2.71 3.20 -1.97
C LEU A 121 2.06 2.12 -2.80
N LYS A 122 1.07 2.48 -3.58
CA LYS A 122 0.54 1.66 -4.67
C LYS A 122 0.56 2.46 -5.95
N TYR A 123 1.31 1.98 -6.91
CA TYR A 123 1.48 2.65 -8.20
C TYR A 123 1.33 1.65 -9.34
N ARG A 124 0.68 2.07 -10.41
CA ARG A 124 0.58 1.30 -11.63
C ARG A 124 0.74 2.25 -12.83
N PHE A 125 1.49 1.80 -13.80
CA PHE A 125 1.67 2.49 -15.05
C PHE A 125 1.47 1.50 -16.20
N ASP A 126 0.45 1.78 -17.01
CA ASP A 126 0.10 0.96 -18.17
C ASP A 126 0.42 1.76 -19.42
N TRP A 127 1.18 1.18 -20.34
CA TRP A 127 1.31 1.77 -21.65
C TRP A 127 1.17 0.74 -22.76
N HIS A 128 0.49 1.19 -23.81
CA HIS A 128 0.18 0.38 -24.95
C HIS A 128 1.24 0.60 -26.02
N ASN A 129 2.10 -0.38 -26.25
CA ASN A 129 3.15 -0.32 -27.26
C ASN A 129 2.59 -0.52 -28.67
N SER A 130 1.51 -1.31 -28.78
CA SER A 130 0.77 -1.58 -30.00
C SER A 130 -0.64 -2.08 -29.66
N PRO A 131 -1.57 -2.23 -30.60
CA PRO A 131 -2.90 -2.78 -30.33
C PRO A 131 -2.89 -4.16 -29.67
N SER A 132 -1.82 -4.94 -29.87
CA SER A 132 -1.69 -6.30 -29.33
C SER A 132 -0.66 -6.44 -28.23
N THR A 133 -0.01 -5.34 -27.79
CA THR A 133 1.06 -5.41 -26.80
C THR A 133 0.92 -4.31 -25.77
N THR A 134 0.77 -4.70 -24.53
CA THR A 134 0.67 -3.80 -23.36
C THR A 134 1.83 -4.07 -22.42
N THR A 135 2.46 -3.01 -21.94
CA THR A 135 3.47 -3.06 -20.88
C THR A 135 2.87 -2.47 -19.62
N ILE A 136 3.02 -3.16 -18.51
CA ILE A 136 2.52 -2.76 -17.20
C ILE A 136 3.70 -2.72 -16.24
N ALA A 137 3.87 -1.63 -15.53
CA ALA A 137 4.77 -1.54 -14.39
C ALA A 137 3.94 -1.23 -13.15
N ASP A 138 4.16 -1.95 -12.08
CA ASP A 138 3.47 -1.77 -10.82
C ASP A 138 4.41 -1.84 -9.62
N ALA A 139 4.04 -1.14 -8.58
CA ALA A 139 4.68 -1.19 -7.29
C ALA A 139 3.62 -1.21 -6.19
N ASN A 140 3.79 -2.10 -5.24
CA ASN A 140 2.98 -2.19 -4.04
C ASN A 140 3.93 -2.34 -2.85
N LEU A 141 4.09 -1.27 -2.08
CA LEU A 141 5.06 -1.21 -1.00
C LEU A 141 4.39 -0.72 0.28
N THR A 142 4.66 -1.39 1.38
CA THR A 142 4.19 -1.01 2.71
C THR A 142 5.34 -1.13 3.70
N TYR A 143 5.71 -0.01 4.30
CA TYR A 143 6.72 0.06 5.34
C TYR A 143 6.08 0.49 6.66
N LEU A 144 6.30 -0.27 7.70
CA LEU A 144 5.70 -0.10 9.02
C LEU A 144 6.76 0.04 10.08
N SER A 145 6.45 0.73 11.17
CA SER A 145 7.33 0.86 12.33
C SER A 145 7.50 -0.44 13.12
N ASP A 146 6.45 -1.25 13.16
CA ASP A 146 6.39 -2.46 13.97
C ASP A 146 5.28 -3.41 13.49
N ARG A 147 5.33 -4.65 13.95
CA ARG A 147 4.40 -5.73 13.61
C ARG A 147 2.94 -5.42 13.96
N HIS A 148 2.71 -4.67 15.04
CA HIS A 148 1.38 -4.41 15.58
C HIS A 148 0.75 -3.12 15.07
N TYR A 149 1.45 -2.36 14.20
CA TYR A 149 0.94 -1.10 13.68
C TYR A 149 -0.45 -1.24 13.05
N LEU A 150 -0.64 -2.19 12.13
CA LEU A 150 -1.92 -2.38 11.44
C LEU A 150 -3.03 -2.81 12.39
N GLU A 151 -2.74 -3.70 13.34
CA GLU A 151 -3.70 -4.15 14.35
C GLU A 151 -4.21 -2.97 15.19
N ASP A 152 -3.32 -2.08 15.57
CA ASP A 152 -3.61 -0.98 16.48
C ASP A 152 -4.27 0.22 15.81
N PHE A 153 -3.79 0.63 14.65
CA PHE A 153 -4.24 1.85 13.98
C PHE A 153 -5.21 1.58 12.83
N GLU A 154 -5.08 0.44 12.15
CA GLU A 154 -5.85 0.08 10.97
C GLU A 154 -6.44 -1.34 11.07
N PRO A 155 -7.27 -1.65 12.07
CA PRO A 155 -7.72 -3.02 12.34
C PRO A 155 -8.50 -3.65 11.17
N ARG A 156 -9.13 -2.83 10.31
CA ARG A 156 -9.80 -3.31 9.10
C ARG A 156 -8.77 -3.82 8.07
N ASN A 157 -7.70 -3.07 7.86
CA ASN A 157 -6.63 -3.45 6.95
C ASN A 157 -5.89 -4.68 7.48
N TYR A 158 -5.64 -4.73 8.80
CA TYR A 158 -5.07 -5.90 9.44
C TYR A 158 -5.88 -7.18 9.21
N THR A 159 -7.21 -7.09 9.29
CA THR A 159 -8.08 -8.25 9.04
C THR A 159 -8.03 -8.73 7.59
N LEU A 160 -7.86 -7.80 6.63
CA LEU A 160 -7.82 -8.12 5.20
C LEU A 160 -6.44 -8.58 4.74
N ASN A 161 -5.40 -7.97 5.25
CA ASN A 161 -4.00 -8.23 4.88
C ASN A 161 -3.07 -7.97 6.08
N PRO A 162 -2.87 -8.96 6.97
CA PRO A 162 -2.06 -8.79 8.17
C PRO A 162 -0.56 -8.64 7.87
N GLN A 163 -0.11 -9.17 6.75
CA GLN A 163 1.29 -9.10 6.28
C GLN A 163 1.32 -8.52 4.86
N PRO A 164 1.50 -7.20 4.71
CA PRO A 164 1.60 -6.59 3.39
C PRO A 164 2.79 -7.11 2.61
N ASP A 165 2.53 -7.51 1.38
CA ASP A 165 3.55 -7.95 0.44
C ASP A 165 4.18 -6.73 -0.26
N ASN A 166 5.50 -6.76 -0.44
CA ASN A 166 6.25 -5.65 -1.02
C ASN A 166 6.82 -6.06 -2.37
N ILE A 167 6.14 -5.66 -3.44
CA ILE A 167 6.45 -6.09 -4.81
C ILE A 167 6.63 -4.88 -5.71
N ILE A 168 7.67 -4.95 -6.53
CA ILE A 168 7.88 -4.07 -7.69
C ILE A 168 8.02 -4.96 -8.92
N GLY A 169 7.30 -4.65 -9.98
CA GLY A 169 7.32 -5.46 -11.19
C GLY A 169 7.10 -4.67 -12.47
N ILE A 170 7.54 -5.28 -13.56
CA ILE A 170 7.24 -4.86 -14.92
C ILE A 170 6.92 -6.09 -15.74
N GLN A 171 5.85 -6.02 -16.52
CA GLN A 171 5.48 -7.10 -17.42
C GLN A 171 5.04 -6.55 -18.77
N GLN A 172 5.42 -7.26 -19.82
CA GLN A 172 4.94 -7.03 -21.16
C GLN A 172 4.08 -8.22 -21.59
N ARG A 173 2.85 -7.92 -21.93
CA ARG A 173 1.87 -8.91 -22.38
C ARG A 173 1.53 -8.69 -23.86
N SER A 174 1.59 -9.77 -24.62
CA SER A 174 1.18 -9.84 -26.00
C SER A 174 0.25 -11.03 -26.20
N ASP A 175 -0.40 -11.14 -27.35
CA ASP A 175 -1.23 -12.30 -27.73
C ASP A 175 -0.42 -13.62 -27.77
N ARG A 176 0.91 -13.54 -27.88
CA ARG A 176 1.79 -14.69 -28.08
C ARG A 176 2.65 -15.04 -26.89
N TYR A 177 2.96 -14.06 -26.04
CA TYR A 177 3.84 -14.23 -24.89
C TYR A 177 3.52 -13.23 -23.78
N GLN A 178 3.94 -13.57 -22.60
CA GLN A 178 4.05 -12.68 -21.47
C GLN A 178 5.49 -12.76 -20.92
N LEU A 179 6.17 -11.62 -20.94
CA LEU A 179 7.52 -11.48 -20.38
C LEU A 179 7.42 -10.54 -19.20
N GLY A 180 8.04 -10.89 -18.09
CA GLY A 180 8.05 -10.01 -16.94
C GLY A 180 9.26 -10.18 -16.06
N ALA A 181 9.49 -9.18 -15.23
CA ALA A 181 10.44 -9.23 -14.14
C ALA A 181 9.80 -8.62 -12.91
N PHE A 182 9.95 -9.24 -11.76
CA PHE A 182 9.50 -8.69 -10.51
C PHE A 182 10.47 -8.97 -9.37
N THR A 183 10.40 -8.12 -8.37
CA THR A 183 11.17 -8.23 -7.14
C THR A 183 10.22 -8.20 -5.97
N ARG A 184 10.32 -9.18 -5.08
CA ARG A 184 9.64 -9.19 -3.78
C ARG A 184 10.67 -8.88 -2.71
N LEU A 185 10.42 -7.84 -1.92
CA LEU A 185 11.33 -7.31 -0.93
C LEU A 185 10.79 -7.52 0.50
N GLN A 186 11.66 -7.86 1.43
CA GLN A 186 11.35 -7.77 2.85
C GLN A 186 11.67 -6.34 3.32
N LEU A 187 10.68 -5.45 3.33
CA LEU A 187 10.85 -4.09 3.86
C LEU A 187 10.66 -4.03 5.37
N ASN A 188 9.89 -4.97 5.91
CA ASN A 188 9.58 -5.07 7.33
C ASN A 188 10.23 -6.35 7.85
N ASP A 189 11.32 -6.20 8.60
CA ASP A 189 12.15 -7.30 9.12
C ASP A 189 11.46 -8.20 10.15
N PHE A 190 10.35 -7.74 10.72
CA PHE A 190 9.50 -8.51 11.64
C PHE A 190 8.46 -9.40 10.93
N TYR A 191 8.34 -9.34 9.60
CA TYR A 191 7.52 -10.26 8.82
C TYR A 191 8.40 -11.29 8.10
N GLU A 192 7.90 -12.50 7.99
CA GLU A 192 8.49 -13.52 7.14
C GLU A 192 8.23 -13.16 5.68
N ALA A 193 9.22 -13.29 4.83
CA ALA A 193 9.08 -13.06 3.41
C ALA A 193 9.96 -13.99 2.59
N ASP A 194 9.38 -14.53 1.52
CA ASP A 194 10.14 -15.14 0.44
C ASP A 194 10.67 -14.05 -0.47
N THR A 195 11.88 -13.58 -0.21
CA THR A 195 12.51 -12.55 -1.02
C THR A 195 12.91 -13.09 -2.38
N ARG A 196 12.52 -12.40 -3.46
CA ARG A 196 12.83 -12.72 -4.84
C ARG A 196 13.56 -11.56 -5.49
N LEU A 197 14.81 -11.72 -5.87
CA LEU A 197 15.74 -10.65 -6.25
C LEU A 197 16.52 -10.92 -7.54
N PRO A 198 16.14 -10.42 -8.67
CA PRO A 198 14.80 -10.40 -9.24
C PRO A 198 14.37 -11.77 -9.75
N GLU A 199 13.11 -11.96 -10.03
CA GLU A 199 12.62 -13.09 -10.83
C GLU A 199 12.23 -12.57 -12.22
N ILE A 200 12.74 -13.22 -13.27
CA ILE A 200 12.40 -12.95 -14.66
C ILE A 200 11.64 -14.16 -15.17
N TYR A 201 10.52 -13.96 -15.81
CA TYR A 201 9.72 -15.03 -16.36
C TYR A 201 9.29 -14.75 -17.79
N LEU A 202 9.14 -15.83 -18.57
CA LEU A 202 8.62 -15.83 -19.93
C LEU A 202 7.61 -16.94 -20.08
N ASP A 203 6.38 -16.57 -20.35
CA ASP A 203 5.32 -17.50 -20.71
C ASP A 203 4.99 -17.32 -22.18
N HIS A 204 4.86 -18.40 -22.91
CA HIS A 204 4.45 -18.35 -24.29
C HIS A 204 3.22 -19.21 -24.55
N ALA A 205 2.30 -18.63 -25.32
CA ALA A 205 1.06 -19.26 -25.69
C ALA A 205 1.30 -20.44 -26.65
N LYS A 206 0.36 -21.35 -26.65
CA LYS A 206 0.33 -22.54 -27.50
C LYS A 206 0.46 -22.18 -28.99
N ARG A 207 1.48 -22.74 -29.65
CA ARG A 207 1.75 -22.53 -31.09
C ARG A 207 2.36 -23.76 -31.74
N PRO A 208 2.17 -23.87 -33.08
CA PRO A 208 2.84 -24.94 -33.83
C PRO A 208 4.36 -24.75 -33.81
N ILE A 209 5.08 -25.84 -33.62
CA ILE A 209 6.54 -25.89 -33.82
C ILE A 209 6.79 -25.95 -35.32
N PHE A 210 7.47 -24.91 -35.84
CA PHE A 210 7.70 -24.74 -37.28
C PHE A 210 6.42 -24.92 -38.09
N ASN A 211 6.11 -25.45 -39.04
CA ASN A 211 4.84 -25.71 -39.75
C ASN A 211 4.24 -27.08 -39.43
N SER A 212 4.55 -27.65 -38.27
CA SER A 212 4.03 -29.00 -37.92
C SER A 212 2.69 -28.91 -37.20
N SER A 213 2.00 -30.05 -37.07
CA SER A 213 0.80 -30.21 -36.25
C SER A 213 1.12 -30.29 -34.73
N ILE A 214 2.37 -30.26 -34.36
CA ILE A 214 2.82 -30.32 -32.96
C ILE A 214 2.71 -28.94 -32.36
N LEU A 215 1.92 -28.83 -31.32
CA LEU A 215 1.73 -27.59 -30.58
C LEU A 215 2.67 -27.56 -29.37
N HIS A 216 3.29 -26.43 -29.14
CA HIS A 216 4.15 -26.17 -28.00
C HIS A 216 3.65 -24.97 -27.21
N GLU A 217 3.60 -25.11 -25.90
CA GLU A 217 3.40 -24.05 -24.91
C GLU A 217 4.41 -24.24 -23.80
N GLY A 218 4.75 -23.17 -23.08
CA GLY A 218 5.71 -23.30 -22.00
C GLY A 218 5.81 -22.05 -21.15
N SER A 219 6.31 -22.28 -19.96
CA SER A 219 6.67 -21.27 -18.97
C SER A 219 8.11 -21.50 -18.57
N SER A 220 8.87 -20.42 -18.44
CA SER A 220 10.24 -20.44 -17.98
C SER A 220 10.48 -19.29 -17.06
N SER A 221 11.13 -19.53 -15.92
CA SER A 221 11.54 -18.48 -15.01
C SER A 221 12.96 -18.70 -14.53
N ILE A 222 13.61 -17.60 -14.20
CA ILE A 222 14.92 -17.58 -13.56
C ILE A 222 14.89 -16.49 -12.49
N GLY A 223 15.38 -16.81 -11.31
CA GLY A 223 15.39 -15.86 -10.21
C GLY A 223 16.30 -16.28 -9.08
N TYR A 224 16.59 -15.34 -8.22
CA TYR A 224 17.27 -15.58 -6.95
C TYR A 224 16.23 -15.55 -5.83
N TYR A 225 16.16 -16.62 -5.06
CA TYR A 225 15.20 -16.80 -3.97
C TYR A 225 15.94 -16.87 -2.64
N LYS A 226 15.43 -16.15 -1.66
CA LYS A 226 15.91 -16.18 -0.29
C LYS A 226 14.71 -16.17 0.66
N GLU A 227 14.60 -17.18 1.51
CA GLU A 227 13.65 -17.18 2.59
C GLU A 227 14.20 -16.31 3.74
N GLU A 228 13.43 -15.32 4.15
CA GLU A 228 13.78 -14.44 5.25
C GLU A 228 12.75 -14.59 6.38
N LEU A 229 13.22 -15.11 7.51
CA LEU A 229 12.39 -15.29 8.71
C LEU A 229 12.28 -13.95 9.45
N GLY A 230 11.11 -13.69 10.00
CA GLY A 230 10.88 -12.49 10.79
C GLY A 230 11.73 -12.46 12.07
N SER A 231 12.33 -11.32 12.37
CA SER A 231 13.25 -11.13 13.50
C SER A 231 12.64 -11.33 14.88
N SER A 232 11.32 -11.32 14.99
CA SER A 232 10.58 -11.45 16.26
C SER A 232 10.19 -12.89 16.65
N ASP A 233 10.64 -13.90 15.91
CA ASP A 233 10.37 -15.29 16.25
C ASP A 233 11.60 -15.96 16.89
N PRO A 234 11.69 -16.05 18.23
CA PRO A 234 12.85 -16.63 18.92
C PRO A 234 13.01 -18.13 18.67
N VAL A 235 11.99 -18.81 18.16
CA VAL A 235 12.01 -20.26 17.89
C VAL A 235 12.65 -20.54 16.52
N ARG A 236 12.67 -19.56 15.61
CA ARG A 236 13.18 -19.68 14.25
C ARG A 236 14.54 -19.01 14.01
N LEU A 237 15.31 -18.74 15.02
CA LEU A 237 16.69 -18.23 14.95
C LEU A 237 17.68 -19.15 14.22
N ARG A 238 17.22 -20.25 13.61
CA ARG A 238 17.96 -21.04 12.64
C ARG A 238 17.46 -20.79 11.25
N SER A 239 17.63 -19.59 10.76
CA SER A 239 17.52 -19.37 9.32
C SER A 239 18.81 -19.80 8.65
N GLU A 240 18.83 -20.99 8.14
CA GLU A 240 19.70 -21.28 7.00
C GLU A 240 19.04 -20.60 5.80
N ALA A 241 19.64 -19.52 5.34
CA ALA A 241 19.28 -18.93 4.06
C ALA A 241 19.65 -19.97 2.98
N GLU A 242 18.70 -20.77 2.53
CA GLU A 242 18.90 -21.58 1.33
C GLU A 242 18.79 -20.67 0.11
N ASN A 243 19.94 -20.40 -0.47
CA ASN A 243 20.02 -19.81 -1.79
C ASN A 243 19.75 -20.92 -2.81
N ALA A 244 18.50 -21.04 -3.23
CA ALA A 244 18.16 -21.91 -4.33
C ALA A 244 18.21 -21.10 -5.63
N ALA A 245 19.19 -21.41 -6.50
CA ALA A 245 19.15 -21.01 -7.89
C ALA A 245 18.40 -22.12 -8.66
N THR A 246 17.21 -21.81 -9.18
CA THR A 246 16.46 -22.69 -10.09
C THR A 246 16.62 -22.26 -11.51
#